data_748e2c720c71a99be8394321a9ae8fbf
#
_entry.id   748e2c720c71a99be8394321a9ae8fbf
#
_cell.length_a   1.000
_cell.length_b   1.000
_cell.length_c   1.000
_cell.angle_alpha   90.00
_cell.angle_beta   90.00
_cell.angle_gamma   90.00
#
_symmetry.space_group_name_H-M   'P 1'
#
loop_
_entity.id
_entity.type
_entity.pdbx_description
1 polymer ?
#
loop_
_entity_poly.entity_id
_entity_poly.type
_entity_poly.pdbx_seq_one_letter_code
_entity_poly.pdbx_strand_id
1 'polypeptide(L)'
;VKAHLALALFMFTATACGGGNTASNVTSPGQEESTKTKVLETGADALQNKPPIEALNAYLDGFHFYNGNMHGQMEAHHYCAVLNDDLIQCVIYDGNVAQAKIMGVEYIVSEQLFKDLPAQEKALWHSHVHEVKSGQLIAPGIPEVAEKALMTKLIGTYGKTFHTWHTDLHKTLPLGVPQVMMGFVADGQADTEMVAERDRRFGISSEEKKKNRADIPTPSIDPGADAWQKGNIVQLRDPAGTEHESPHGAL
;
A
#
# COMPACT_ATOMS: atom_id res chain seq x y z
N VAL A 1 10.58 59.98 -33.10
CA VAL A 1 11.33 58.90 -32.37
C VAL A 1 10.31 58.02 -31.75
N LYS A 2 10.08 56.82 -32.35
CA LYS A 2 9.17 55.76 -31.79
C LYS A 2 10.03 54.78 -31.06
N ALA A 3 9.87 54.70 -29.74
CA ALA A 3 10.49 53.68 -28.91
C ALA A 3 9.64 52.40 -28.96
N HIS A 4 10.20 51.29 -29.45
CA HIS A 4 9.60 49.97 -29.38
C HIS A 4 10.03 49.32 -28.06
N LEU A 5 9.07 49.17 -27.16
CA LEU A 5 9.25 48.39 -25.91
C LEU A 5 9.08 46.91 -26.24
N ALA A 6 10.18 46.17 -26.27
CA ALA A 6 10.14 44.72 -26.42
C ALA A 6 9.82 44.08 -25.06
N LEU A 7 8.62 43.49 -24.94
CA LEU A 7 8.19 42.74 -23.79
C LEU A 7 8.77 41.31 -23.91
N ALA A 8 9.85 41.03 -23.18
CA ALA A 8 10.40 39.70 -23.08
C ALA A 8 9.49 38.83 -22.22
N LEU A 9 8.75 37.93 -22.86
CA LEU A 9 7.94 36.91 -22.20
C LEU A 9 8.87 35.81 -21.67
N PHE A 10 9.22 35.86 -20.38
CA PHE A 10 9.87 34.74 -19.69
C PHE A 10 8.87 33.62 -19.53
N MET A 11 8.96 32.60 -20.39
CA MET A 11 8.32 31.31 -20.13
C MET A 11 9.04 30.64 -18.97
N PHE A 12 8.46 30.71 -17.79
CA PHE A 12 8.78 29.76 -16.70
C PHE A 12 8.28 28.39 -17.13
N THR A 13 9.17 27.54 -17.61
CA THR A 13 8.93 26.11 -17.65
C THR A 13 8.90 25.63 -16.21
N ALA A 14 7.71 25.51 -15.63
CA ALA A 14 7.51 24.74 -14.43
C ALA A 14 7.89 23.30 -14.77
N THR A 15 9.11 22.90 -14.42
CA THR A 15 9.45 21.48 -14.26
C THR A 15 8.52 20.98 -13.17
N ALA A 16 7.40 20.34 -13.57
CA ALA A 16 6.64 19.51 -12.68
C ALA A 16 7.62 18.45 -12.15
N CYS A 17 8.05 18.60 -10.89
CA CYS A 17 8.59 17.47 -10.15
C CYS A 17 7.50 16.42 -10.18
N GLY A 18 7.66 15.41 -11.03
CA GLY A 18 6.73 14.30 -11.14
C GLY A 18 6.70 13.60 -9.79
N GLY A 19 5.69 13.89 -8.97
CA GLY A 19 5.33 13.02 -7.88
C GLY A 19 5.06 11.66 -8.51
N GLY A 20 5.75 10.61 -8.01
CA GLY A 20 5.68 9.29 -8.58
C GLY A 20 4.27 8.76 -8.59
N ASN A 21 3.68 8.65 -9.78
CA ASN A 21 2.35 8.09 -9.96
C ASN A 21 2.45 6.65 -10.44
N THR A 22 1.84 5.73 -9.69
CA THR A 22 1.61 4.35 -10.08
C THR A 22 0.23 4.25 -10.70
N ALA A 23 0.15 3.97 -12.00
CA ALA A 23 -1.11 3.72 -12.67
C ALA A 23 -1.61 2.29 -12.36
N SER A 24 -2.94 2.11 -12.34
CA SER A 24 -3.55 0.77 -12.26
C SER A 24 -3.05 -0.11 -13.41
N ASN A 25 -2.73 -1.36 -13.10
CA ASN A 25 -2.38 -2.38 -14.07
C ASN A 25 -3.61 -3.19 -14.56
N VAL A 26 -4.80 -2.76 -14.18
CA VAL A 26 -6.08 -3.40 -14.48
C VAL A 26 -6.86 -2.60 -15.53
N THR A 27 -7.36 -3.29 -16.55
CA THR A 27 -8.32 -2.75 -17.51
C THR A 27 -9.71 -3.32 -17.22
N SER A 28 -10.57 -2.54 -16.58
CA SER A 28 -11.94 -2.97 -16.28
C SER A 28 -12.74 -3.14 -17.59
N PRO A 29 -13.39 -4.28 -17.78
CA PRO A 29 -14.28 -4.49 -18.93
C PRO A 29 -15.61 -3.74 -18.72
N GLY A 30 -16.38 -3.62 -19.77
CA GLY A 30 -17.71 -3.04 -19.72
C GLY A 30 -17.88 -1.91 -20.73
N GLN A 31 -19.03 -1.29 -20.69
CA GLN A 31 -19.35 -0.16 -21.56
C GLN A 31 -18.87 1.14 -20.91
N GLU A 32 -18.49 2.09 -21.74
CA GLU A 32 -18.20 3.45 -21.28
C GLU A 32 -19.41 4.05 -20.58
N GLU A 33 -19.15 4.94 -19.63
CA GLU A 33 -20.19 5.63 -18.89
C GLU A 33 -21.11 6.42 -19.83
N SER A 34 -22.40 6.13 -19.75
CA SER A 34 -23.41 6.87 -20.48
C SER A 34 -23.53 8.32 -19.95
N THR A 35 -24.08 9.21 -20.77
CA THR A 35 -24.41 10.57 -20.32
C THR A 35 -25.28 10.58 -19.06
N LYS A 36 -26.22 9.62 -18.96
CA LYS A 36 -27.06 9.47 -17.77
C LYS A 36 -26.23 9.13 -16.53
N THR A 37 -25.26 8.20 -16.64
CA THR A 37 -24.37 7.82 -15.55
C THR A 37 -23.58 9.04 -15.08
N LYS A 38 -22.94 9.78 -15.99
CA LYS A 38 -22.17 10.99 -15.67
C LYS A 38 -22.99 12.08 -14.96
N VAL A 39 -24.26 12.28 -15.37
CA VAL A 39 -25.16 13.22 -14.69
C VAL A 39 -25.49 12.76 -13.28
N LEU A 40 -25.72 11.46 -13.08
CA LEU A 40 -25.99 10.89 -11.75
C LEU A 40 -24.76 11.00 -10.83
N GLU A 41 -23.56 10.73 -11.34
CA GLU A 41 -22.31 10.89 -10.60
C GLU A 41 -22.07 12.34 -10.19
N THR A 42 -22.26 13.29 -11.13
CA THR A 42 -22.14 14.72 -10.82
C THR A 42 -23.13 15.14 -9.74
N GLY A 43 -24.37 14.63 -9.82
CA GLY A 43 -25.40 14.88 -8.80
C GLY A 43 -25.03 14.28 -7.44
N ALA A 44 -24.53 13.05 -7.44
CA ALA A 44 -24.05 12.40 -6.21
C ALA A 44 -22.88 13.15 -5.60
N ASP A 45 -21.90 13.54 -6.42
CA ASP A 45 -20.73 14.30 -5.95
C ASP A 45 -21.10 15.64 -5.30
N ALA A 46 -22.08 16.33 -5.87
CA ALA A 46 -22.55 17.62 -5.37
C ALA A 46 -23.45 17.52 -4.12
N LEU A 47 -24.21 16.43 -3.95
CA LEU A 47 -25.26 16.33 -2.96
C LEU A 47 -24.95 15.35 -1.81
N GLN A 48 -24.03 14.40 -2.00
CA GLN A 48 -23.71 13.40 -0.99
C GLN A 48 -22.41 13.75 -0.27
N ASN A 49 -22.50 13.85 1.06
CA ASN A 49 -21.31 13.94 1.92
C ASN A 49 -20.63 12.58 2.00
N LYS A 50 -19.28 12.58 2.05
CA LYS A 50 -18.45 11.37 2.07
C LYS A 50 -17.50 11.33 3.28
N PRO A 51 -17.96 11.61 4.53
CA PRO A 51 -17.08 11.78 5.69
C PRO A 51 -16.10 10.63 5.93
N PRO A 52 -16.48 9.33 5.75
CA PRO A 52 -15.52 8.24 5.94
C PRO A 52 -14.38 8.25 4.91
N ILE A 53 -14.64 8.68 3.67
CA ILE A 53 -13.61 8.79 2.62
C ILE A 53 -12.72 10.01 2.88
N GLU A 54 -13.29 11.11 3.32
CA GLU A 54 -12.56 12.34 3.67
C GLU A 54 -11.64 12.13 4.88
N ALA A 55 -11.94 11.16 5.75
CA ALA A 55 -11.10 10.77 6.88
C ALA A 55 -9.84 9.97 6.47
N LEU A 56 -9.76 9.44 5.25
CA LEU A 56 -8.59 8.75 4.72
C LEU A 56 -7.53 9.79 4.28
N ASN A 57 -6.86 10.39 5.25
CA ASN A 57 -5.99 11.56 5.06
C ASN A 57 -4.49 11.25 5.14
N ALA A 58 -4.10 10.01 5.38
CA ALA A 58 -2.72 9.56 5.36
C ALA A 58 -2.49 8.60 4.18
N TYR A 59 -1.36 8.79 3.48
CA TYR A 59 -0.96 7.92 2.39
C TYR A 59 0.37 7.25 2.73
N LEU A 60 0.38 5.91 2.68
CA LEU A 60 1.56 5.07 2.84
C LEU A 60 1.71 4.18 1.59
N ASP A 61 2.94 3.90 1.23
CA ASP A 61 3.28 2.98 0.16
C ASP A 61 4.23 1.91 0.69
N GLY A 62 3.91 0.65 0.42
CA GLY A 62 4.65 -0.51 0.87
C GLY A 62 4.47 -1.70 -0.07
N PHE A 63 4.83 -2.88 0.39
CA PHE A 63 4.77 -4.10 -0.41
C PHE A 63 4.16 -5.22 0.40
N HIS A 64 3.31 -6.02 -0.25
CA HIS A 64 2.73 -7.23 0.32
C HIS A 64 3.06 -8.46 -0.51
N PHE A 65 2.92 -9.62 0.13
CA PHE A 65 2.90 -10.92 -0.53
C PHE A 65 1.79 -11.80 0.05
N TYR A 66 1.32 -12.80 -0.71
CA TYR A 66 0.30 -13.73 -0.23
C TYR A 66 0.83 -14.61 0.88
N ASN A 67 0.12 -14.70 2.00
CA ASN A 67 0.50 -15.61 3.09
C ASN A 67 0.65 -17.04 2.56
N GLY A 68 1.88 -17.58 2.67
CA GLY A 68 2.25 -18.90 2.13
C GLY A 68 2.79 -18.90 0.71
N ASN A 69 2.76 -17.77 0.00
CA ASN A 69 3.37 -17.65 -1.33
C ASN A 69 4.14 -16.32 -1.46
N MET A 70 5.40 -16.33 -1.03
CA MET A 70 6.27 -15.15 -1.07
C MET A 70 6.62 -14.68 -2.49
N HIS A 71 6.40 -15.48 -3.53
CA HIS A 71 6.64 -15.08 -4.91
C HIS A 71 5.51 -14.21 -5.49
N GLY A 72 4.32 -14.28 -4.90
CA GLY A 72 3.19 -13.42 -5.26
C GLY A 72 3.30 -12.08 -4.53
N GLN A 73 4.17 -11.20 -5.02
CA GLN A 73 4.47 -9.90 -4.42
C GLN A 73 3.82 -8.77 -5.19
N MET A 74 3.48 -7.69 -4.49
CA MET A 74 2.91 -6.50 -5.11
C MET A 74 3.15 -5.25 -4.29
N GLU A 75 3.21 -4.13 -4.98
CA GLU A 75 3.15 -2.79 -4.38
C GLU A 75 1.73 -2.51 -3.88
N ALA A 76 1.61 -1.84 -2.75
CA ALA A 76 0.35 -1.59 -2.07
C ALA A 76 0.26 -0.12 -1.63
N HIS A 77 -0.74 0.59 -2.15
CA HIS A 77 -0.97 2.01 -1.86
C HIS A 77 -2.07 2.14 -0.80
N HIS A 78 -1.68 2.45 0.43
CA HIS A 78 -2.57 2.51 1.59
C HIS A 78 -3.08 3.93 1.82
N TYR A 79 -4.39 4.13 1.77
CA TYR A 79 -5.04 5.36 2.19
C TYR A 79 -5.70 5.11 3.53
N CYS A 80 -5.25 5.82 4.57
CA CYS A 80 -5.49 5.47 5.96
C CYS A 80 -6.19 6.58 6.75
N ALA A 81 -7.03 6.16 7.68
CA ALA A 81 -7.60 6.99 8.73
C ALA A 81 -7.08 6.54 10.11
N VAL A 82 -6.53 7.46 10.88
CA VAL A 82 -6.15 7.22 12.26
C VAL A 82 -7.41 7.34 13.13
N LEU A 83 -7.85 6.22 13.73
CA LEU A 83 -9.01 6.20 14.61
C LEU A 83 -8.66 6.69 16.01
N ASN A 84 -7.47 6.30 16.50
CA ASN A 84 -6.85 6.74 17.75
C ASN A 84 -5.35 6.35 17.72
N ASP A 85 -4.63 6.54 18.82
CA ASP A 85 -3.19 6.24 18.89
C ASP A 85 -2.84 4.76 18.75
N ASP A 86 -3.82 3.86 18.93
CA ASP A 86 -3.63 2.41 18.93
C ASP A 86 -4.24 1.70 17.70
N LEU A 87 -5.08 2.40 16.91
CA LEU A 87 -5.80 1.78 15.79
C LEU A 87 -5.87 2.69 14.57
N ILE A 88 -5.45 2.15 13.44
CA ILE A 88 -5.51 2.76 12.10
C ILE A 88 -6.27 1.80 11.18
N GLN A 89 -7.03 2.34 10.24
CA GLN A 89 -7.67 1.57 9.16
C GLN A 89 -7.30 2.13 7.80
N CYS A 90 -7.05 1.27 6.84
CA CYS A 90 -6.63 1.64 5.50
C CYS A 90 -7.46 0.93 4.42
N VAL A 91 -7.69 1.63 3.31
CA VAL A 91 -8.08 1.05 2.02
C VAL A 91 -6.85 0.97 1.14
N ILE A 92 -6.65 -0.17 0.48
CA ILE A 92 -5.47 -0.45 -0.34
C ILE A 92 -5.86 -0.41 -1.82
N TYR A 93 -5.05 0.27 -2.62
CA TYR A 93 -5.20 0.37 -4.07
C TYR A 93 -3.97 -0.18 -4.81
N ASP A 94 -4.14 -0.55 -6.07
CA ASP A 94 -3.08 -1.00 -6.98
C ASP A 94 -2.27 0.15 -7.62
N GLY A 95 -2.58 1.37 -7.22
CA GLY A 95 -1.94 2.59 -7.69
C GLY A 95 -2.39 3.80 -6.89
N ASN A 96 -1.87 4.98 -7.27
CA ASN A 96 -2.17 6.25 -6.60
C ASN A 96 -2.76 7.31 -7.56
N VAL A 97 -3.33 6.87 -8.66
CA VAL A 97 -4.07 7.72 -9.60
C VAL A 97 -5.58 7.52 -9.42
N ALA A 98 -6.38 8.45 -9.95
CA ALA A 98 -7.84 8.42 -9.79
C ALA A 98 -8.50 7.13 -10.31
N GLN A 99 -7.88 6.43 -11.26
CA GLN A 99 -8.38 5.18 -11.85
C GLN A 99 -7.87 3.92 -11.15
N ALA A 100 -7.09 4.06 -10.06
CA ALA A 100 -6.59 2.91 -9.30
C ALA A 100 -7.75 2.05 -8.76
N LYS A 101 -7.49 0.75 -8.65
CA LYS A 101 -8.50 -0.23 -8.22
C LYS A 101 -8.28 -0.60 -6.76
N ILE A 102 -9.38 -0.71 -6.02
CA ILE A 102 -9.33 -1.20 -4.64
C ILE A 102 -8.85 -2.65 -4.68
N MET A 103 -7.71 -2.90 -4.03
CA MET A 103 -7.19 -4.25 -3.85
C MET A 103 -7.68 -4.87 -2.55
N GLY A 104 -7.81 -4.06 -1.47
CA GLY A 104 -8.14 -4.63 -0.18
C GLY A 104 -8.21 -3.61 0.94
N VAL A 105 -8.04 -4.12 2.16
CA VAL A 105 -8.04 -3.34 3.39
C VAL A 105 -6.94 -3.80 4.34
N GLU A 106 -6.49 -2.89 5.19
CA GLU A 106 -5.59 -3.21 6.31
C GLU A 106 -6.04 -2.52 7.58
N TYR A 107 -5.95 -3.26 8.70
CA TYR A 107 -6.08 -2.73 10.06
C TYR A 107 -4.73 -2.78 10.74
N ILE A 108 -4.32 -1.67 11.34
CA ILE A 108 -3.03 -1.55 12.01
C ILE A 108 -3.29 -1.28 13.49
N VAL A 109 -2.69 -2.09 14.37
CA VAL A 109 -2.84 -1.95 15.82
C VAL A 109 -1.48 -1.77 16.50
N SER A 110 -1.49 -1.08 17.65
CA SER A 110 -0.32 -0.98 18.51
C SER A 110 0.07 -2.33 19.13
N GLU A 111 1.31 -2.45 19.59
CA GLU A 111 1.78 -3.60 20.36
C GLU A 111 0.88 -3.86 21.58
N GLN A 112 0.38 -2.81 22.22
CA GLN A 112 -0.48 -2.94 23.38
C GLN A 112 -1.77 -3.69 23.08
N LEU A 113 -2.43 -3.37 21.96
CA LEU A 113 -3.66 -4.09 21.55
C LEU A 113 -3.32 -5.48 21.02
N PHE A 114 -2.21 -5.61 20.28
CA PHE A 114 -1.82 -6.87 19.65
C PHE A 114 -1.52 -7.97 20.67
N LYS A 115 -0.79 -7.67 21.76
CA LYS A 115 -0.39 -8.66 22.76
C LYS A 115 -1.55 -9.42 23.37
N ASP A 116 -2.73 -8.79 23.48
CA ASP A 116 -3.92 -9.35 24.11
C ASP A 116 -4.81 -10.12 23.12
N LEU A 117 -4.43 -10.18 21.82
CA LEU A 117 -5.18 -10.95 20.83
C LEU A 117 -5.04 -12.47 21.06
N PRO A 118 -6.09 -13.26 20.74
CA PRO A 118 -6.00 -14.73 20.74
C PRO A 118 -4.90 -15.24 19.81
N ALA A 119 -4.26 -16.35 20.15
CA ALA A 119 -3.14 -16.90 19.36
C ALA A 119 -3.51 -17.17 17.89
N GLN A 120 -4.73 -17.65 17.63
CA GLN A 120 -5.23 -17.88 16.27
C GLN A 120 -5.41 -16.59 15.48
N GLU A 121 -5.80 -15.51 16.17
CA GLU A 121 -5.95 -14.18 15.55
C GLU A 121 -4.57 -13.60 15.19
N LYS A 122 -3.57 -13.71 16.08
CA LYS A 122 -2.21 -13.23 15.86
C LYS A 122 -1.57 -13.77 14.58
N ALA A 123 -1.93 -15.01 14.18
CA ALA A 123 -1.42 -15.64 12.97
C ALA A 123 -1.84 -14.93 11.66
N LEU A 124 -2.85 -14.06 11.71
CA LEU A 124 -3.33 -13.26 10.58
C LEU A 124 -2.57 -11.93 10.42
N TRP A 125 -1.63 -11.62 11.30
CA TRP A 125 -0.99 -10.33 11.39
C TRP A 125 0.50 -10.40 11.06
N HIS A 126 1.01 -9.36 10.43
CA HIS A 126 2.43 -9.16 10.18
C HIS A 126 2.97 -7.98 10.98
N SER A 127 4.28 -7.97 11.23
CA SER A 127 5.00 -6.92 11.94
C SER A 127 5.53 -5.88 10.95
N HIS A 128 5.42 -4.60 11.27
CA HIS A 128 5.98 -3.51 10.46
C HIS A 128 7.48 -3.23 10.72
N VAL A 129 8.13 -3.99 11.60
CA VAL A 129 9.53 -3.74 11.97
C VAL A 129 10.46 -3.71 10.76
N HIS A 130 10.41 -4.75 9.92
CA HIS A 130 11.28 -4.84 8.75
C HIS A 130 10.92 -3.80 7.69
N GLU A 131 9.66 -3.61 7.40
CA GLU A 131 9.18 -2.65 6.40
C GLU A 131 9.66 -1.23 6.70
N VAL A 132 9.60 -0.82 7.97
CA VAL A 132 10.13 0.46 8.42
C VAL A 132 11.66 0.51 8.32
N LYS A 133 12.34 -0.51 8.87
CA LYS A 133 13.81 -0.53 8.95
C LYS A 133 14.50 -0.67 7.59
N SER A 134 13.91 -1.41 6.68
CA SER A 134 14.43 -1.59 5.32
C SER A 134 14.24 -0.37 4.41
N GLY A 135 13.38 0.58 4.78
CA GLY A 135 12.99 1.69 3.91
C GLY A 135 11.92 1.32 2.88
N GLN A 136 11.37 0.10 2.94
CA GLN A 136 10.34 -0.36 2.02
C GLN A 136 8.99 0.34 2.25
N LEU A 137 8.61 0.58 3.51
CA LEU A 137 7.45 1.41 3.83
C LEU A 137 7.80 2.89 3.76
N ILE A 138 7.04 3.65 3.00
CA ILE A 138 7.25 5.10 2.83
C ILE A 138 5.95 5.87 3.00
N ALA A 139 6.05 7.18 3.24
CA ALA A 139 4.93 8.11 3.23
C ALA A 139 5.21 9.21 2.18
N PRO A 140 4.79 9.00 0.92
CA PRO A 140 5.09 9.90 -0.17
C PRO A 140 4.57 11.33 0.06
N GLY A 141 5.34 12.32 -0.37
CA GLY A 141 4.92 13.72 -0.37
C GLY A 141 5.08 14.48 0.95
N ILE A 142 5.50 13.80 2.04
CA ILE A 142 5.79 14.48 3.31
C ILE A 142 7.29 14.66 3.51
N PRO A 143 7.74 15.72 4.24
CA PRO A 143 9.15 15.93 4.53
C PRO A 143 9.77 14.76 5.31
N GLU A 144 11.03 14.43 5.03
CA GLU A 144 11.72 13.27 5.62
C GLU A 144 11.69 13.24 7.15
N VAL A 145 11.81 14.40 7.80
CA VAL A 145 11.73 14.49 9.27
C VAL A 145 10.35 14.04 9.78
N ALA A 146 9.28 14.44 9.11
CA ALA A 146 7.91 14.05 9.45
C ALA A 146 7.66 12.57 9.12
N GLU A 147 8.17 12.08 7.98
CA GLU A 147 8.13 10.67 7.63
C GLU A 147 8.84 9.80 8.67
N LYS A 148 10.05 10.20 9.11
CA LYS A 148 10.79 9.47 10.14
C LYS A 148 10.04 9.43 11.47
N ALA A 149 9.39 10.52 11.86
CA ALA A 149 8.54 10.55 13.06
C ALA A 149 7.35 9.58 12.95
N LEU A 150 6.70 9.52 11.78
CA LEU A 150 5.64 8.57 11.49
C LEU A 150 6.15 7.13 11.53
N MET A 151 7.28 6.84 10.90
CA MET A 151 7.91 5.52 10.91
C MET A 151 8.31 5.07 12.32
N THR A 152 8.76 6.00 13.16
CA THR A 152 9.03 5.73 14.58
C THR A 152 7.77 5.29 15.35
N LYS A 153 6.60 5.81 14.97
CA LYS A 153 5.31 5.37 15.54
C LYS A 153 4.89 4.01 14.97
N LEU A 154 5.09 3.78 13.67
CA LEU A 154 4.62 2.57 12.99
C LEU A 154 5.47 1.32 13.27
N ILE A 155 6.75 1.47 13.59
CA ILE A 155 7.68 0.32 13.74
C ILE A 155 7.23 -0.71 14.77
N GLY A 156 6.51 -0.29 15.82
CA GLY A 156 6.00 -1.17 16.88
C GLY A 156 4.57 -1.64 16.65
N THR A 157 4.02 -1.48 15.47
CA THR A 157 2.64 -1.87 15.15
C THR A 157 2.56 -3.15 14.33
N TYR A 158 1.35 -3.69 14.22
CA TYR A 158 1.06 -4.92 13.49
C TYR A 158 -0.09 -4.68 12.52
N GLY A 159 0.04 -5.18 11.29
CA GLY A 159 -0.96 -5.08 10.23
C GLY A 159 -1.73 -6.38 10.02
N LYS A 160 -3.05 -6.29 9.82
CA LYS A 160 -3.89 -7.38 9.32
C LYS A 160 -4.48 -6.96 7.99
N THR A 161 -4.02 -7.62 6.93
CA THR A 161 -4.29 -7.24 5.55
C THR A 161 -5.01 -8.33 4.79
N PHE A 162 -6.09 -7.94 4.10
CA PHE A 162 -6.80 -8.79 3.15
C PHE A 162 -6.87 -8.12 1.80
N HIS A 163 -6.40 -8.83 0.76
CA HIS A 163 -6.69 -8.42 -0.61
C HIS A 163 -7.91 -9.17 -1.13
N THR A 164 -8.81 -8.44 -1.78
CA THR A 164 -10.06 -8.93 -2.35
C THR A 164 -10.03 -8.90 -3.88
N TRP A 165 -9.12 -8.13 -4.46
CA TRP A 165 -8.80 -8.13 -5.88
C TRP A 165 -7.31 -8.39 -6.07
N HIS A 166 -7.01 -9.52 -6.67
CA HIS A 166 -5.65 -9.97 -7.01
C HIS A 166 -5.25 -9.36 -8.35
N THR A 167 -4.87 -8.07 -8.34
CA THR A 167 -4.57 -7.30 -9.56
C THR A 167 -3.30 -7.75 -10.27
N ASP A 168 -2.46 -8.56 -9.62
CA ASP A 168 -1.34 -9.28 -10.22
C ASP A 168 -1.80 -10.45 -11.11
N LEU A 169 -2.87 -11.15 -10.71
CA LEU A 169 -3.42 -12.33 -11.40
C LEU A 169 -4.61 -11.99 -12.31
N HIS A 170 -5.49 -11.10 -11.87
CA HIS A 170 -6.76 -10.79 -12.53
C HIS A 170 -6.78 -9.36 -13.04
N LYS A 171 -6.38 -9.17 -14.30
CA LYS A 171 -6.21 -7.85 -14.93
C LYS A 171 -7.50 -7.18 -15.38
N THR A 172 -8.67 -7.80 -15.15
CA THR A 172 -9.95 -7.31 -15.64
C THR A 172 -11.02 -7.21 -14.55
N LEU A 173 -11.26 -8.28 -13.80
CA LEU A 173 -12.31 -8.38 -12.79
C LEU A 173 -11.76 -8.86 -11.45
N PRO A 174 -12.40 -8.50 -10.33
CA PRO A 174 -11.99 -8.95 -8.98
C PRO A 174 -12.45 -10.39 -8.74
N LEU A 175 -11.72 -11.34 -9.31
CA LEU A 175 -12.02 -12.77 -9.17
C LEU A 175 -11.26 -13.38 -7.98
N GLY A 176 -11.73 -14.55 -7.54
CA GLY A 176 -11.16 -15.33 -6.44
C GLY A 176 -11.69 -14.93 -5.06
N VAL A 177 -11.24 -15.64 -4.04
CA VAL A 177 -11.59 -15.37 -2.65
C VAL A 177 -10.60 -14.37 -2.03
N PRO A 178 -10.99 -13.61 -1.00
CA PRO A 178 -10.05 -12.76 -0.27
C PRO A 178 -8.86 -13.56 0.25
N GLN A 179 -7.67 -12.99 0.17
CA GLN A 179 -6.44 -13.61 0.66
C GLN A 179 -5.81 -12.78 1.76
N VAL A 180 -5.27 -13.46 2.78
CA VAL A 180 -4.44 -12.84 3.81
C VAL A 180 -3.10 -12.46 3.20
N MET A 181 -2.68 -11.23 3.39
CA MET A 181 -1.41 -10.71 2.91
C MET A 181 -0.44 -10.50 4.07
N MET A 182 0.85 -10.60 3.78
CA MET A 182 1.94 -10.43 4.75
C MET A 182 2.94 -9.38 4.26
N GLY A 183 3.63 -8.75 5.21
CA GLY A 183 4.81 -7.93 4.96
C GLY A 183 6.10 -8.75 5.00
N PHE A 184 7.17 -8.22 4.42
CA PHE A 184 8.50 -8.83 4.46
C PHE A 184 9.13 -8.66 5.84
N VAL A 185 9.95 -9.62 6.25
CA VAL A 185 10.57 -9.67 7.59
C VAL A 185 12.11 -9.70 7.55
N ALA A 186 12.69 -9.80 6.37
CA ALA A 186 14.14 -9.85 6.19
C ALA A 186 14.57 -9.28 4.82
N ASP A 187 15.80 -8.78 4.77
CA ASP A 187 16.45 -8.36 3.52
C ASP A 187 16.50 -9.53 2.52
N GLY A 188 16.32 -9.22 1.23
CA GLY A 188 16.35 -10.19 0.14
C GLY A 188 15.06 -10.98 -0.09
N GLN A 189 14.01 -10.74 0.68
CA GLN A 189 12.69 -11.34 0.45
C GLN A 189 11.87 -10.58 -0.60
N ALA A 190 11.91 -9.25 -0.58
CA ALA A 190 11.25 -8.44 -1.59
C ALA A 190 11.99 -8.52 -2.94
N ASP A 191 11.24 -8.57 -4.02
CA ASP A 191 11.77 -8.47 -5.37
C ASP A 191 12.50 -7.13 -5.55
N THR A 192 13.77 -7.22 -5.88
CA THR A 192 14.67 -6.06 -5.95
C THR A 192 14.30 -5.11 -7.10
N GLU A 193 13.78 -5.63 -8.22
CA GLU A 193 13.34 -4.79 -9.34
C GLU A 193 12.05 -4.07 -9.01
N MET A 194 11.09 -4.72 -8.35
CA MET A 194 9.86 -4.10 -7.88
C MET A 194 10.16 -2.92 -6.94
N VAL A 195 11.07 -3.11 -5.97
CA VAL A 195 11.50 -2.04 -5.05
C VAL A 195 12.21 -0.92 -5.81
N ALA A 196 13.16 -1.26 -6.70
CA ALA A 196 13.90 -0.28 -7.47
C ALA A 196 12.99 0.52 -8.42
N GLU A 197 11.97 -0.10 -8.99
CA GLU A 197 11.00 0.55 -9.86
C GLU A 197 10.11 1.54 -9.08
N ARG A 198 9.63 1.16 -7.90
CA ARG A 198 8.93 2.06 -6.98
C ARG A 198 9.81 3.25 -6.61
N ASP A 199 11.06 3.01 -6.20
CA ASP A 199 12.00 4.05 -5.81
C ASP A 199 12.25 5.04 -6.96
N ARG A 200 12.41 4.56 -8.19
CA ARG A 200 12.55 5.42 -9.37
C ARG A 200 11.32 6.30 -9.61
N ARG A 201 10.12 5.76 -9.46
CA ARG A 201 8.87 6.52 -9.66
C ARG A 201 8.70 7.61 -8.63
N PHE A 202 9.02 7.33 -7.38
CA PHE A 202 8.91 8.31 -6.29
C PHE A 202 10.14 9.20 -6.12
N GLY A 203 11.22 8.97 -6.88
CA GLY A 203 12.47 9.74 -6.78
C GLY A 203 13.14 9.61 -5.42
N ILE A 204 13.09 8.43 -4.81
CA ILE A 204 13.64 8.11 -3.49
C ILE A 204 14.63 6.95 -3.57
N SER A 205 15.23 6.60 -2.45
CA SER A 205 16.05 5.41 -2.27
C SER A 205 15.70 4.70 -0.96
N SER A 206 15.21 3.47 -1.05
CA SER A 206 14.98 2.61 0.12
C SER A 206 16.25 2.40 0.93
N GLU A 207 17.40 2.28 0.28
CA GLU A 207 18.70 2.13 0.95
C GLU A 207 19.11 3.39 1.75
N GLU A 208 18.82 4.59 1.25
CA GLU A 208 19.05 5.82 2.01
C GLU A 208 18.09 5.93 3.18
N LYS A 209 16.80 5.61 2.97
CA LYS A 209 15.82 5.56 4.06
C LYS A 209 16.19 4.54 5.13
N LYS A 210 16.69 3.37 4.76
CA LYS A 210 17.24 2.36 5.68
C LYS A 210 18.36 2.94 6.55
N LYS A 211 19.32 3.67 5.95
CA LYS A 211 20.40 4.34 6.68
C LYS A 211 19.87 5.43 7.61
N ASN A 212 18.95 6.27 7.13
CA ASN A 212 18.37 7.38 7.88
C ASN A 212 17.47 6.93 9.04
N ARG A 213 17.02 5.67 9.01
CA ARG A 213 16.18 5.04 10.05
C ARG A 213 16.96 4.07 10.95
N ALA A 214 18.30 4.00 10.77
CA ALA A 214 19.14 3.07 11.56
C ALA A 214 19.06 3.33 13.07
N ASP A 215 18.88 4.58 13.48
CA ASP A 215 18.77 5.02 14.88
C ASP A 215 17.37 4.83 15.48
N ILE A 216 16.32 4.51 14.69
CA ILE A 216 15.00 4.17 15.23
C ILE A 216 15.15 2.87 16.07
N PRO A 217 14.76 2.88 17.36
CA PRO A 217 14.82 1.67 18.17
C PRO A 217 14.00 0.54 17.57
N THR A 218 14.58 -0.65 17.51
CA THR A 218 13.89 -1.84 16.99
C THR A 218 13.17 -2.54 18.14
N PRO A 219 11.84 -2.57 18.18
CA PRO A 219 11.11 -3.30 19.22
C PRO A 219 11.24 -4.81 19.01
N SER A 220 10.96 -5.56 20.08
CA SER A 220 10.78 -7.01 19.97
C SER A 220 9.47 -7.32 19.22
N ILE A 221 9.50 -8.29 18.33
CA ILE A 221 8.29 -8.76 17.64
C ILE A 221 7.61 -9.83 18.48
N ASP A 222 6.29 -9.70 18.72
CA ASP A 222 5.50 -10.74 19.39
C ASP A 222 5.59 -12.05 18.57
N PRO A 223 5.90 -13.18 19.20
CA PRO A 223 6.10 -14.45 18.50
C PRO A 223 4.85 -15.00 17.80
N GLY A 224 3.67 -14.44 18.06
CA GLY A 224 2.43 -14.78 17.38
C GLY A 224 2.26 -14.12 16.02
N ALA A 225 2.94 -12.99 15.77
CA ALA A 225 2.97 -12.34 14.47
C ALA A 225 3.85 -13.11 13.47
N ASP A 226 3.68 -12.82 12.17
CA ASP A 226 4.48 -13.42 11.09
C ASP A 226 4.54 -14.96 11.17
N ALA A 227 3.41 -15.56 11.55
CA ALA A 227 3.32 -16.99 11.87
C ALA A 227 3.65 -17.91 10.68
N TRP A 228 3.55 -17.38 9.46
CA TRP A 228 3.96 -18.04 8.22
C TRP A 228 5.43 -18.47 8.22
N GLN A 229 6.33 -17.74 8.89
CA GLN A 229 7.74 -18.11 9.05
C GLN A 229 7.93 -19.45 9.76
N LYS A 230 6.94 -19.87 10.53
CA LYS A 230 6.91 -21.14 11.27
C LYS A 230 6.04 -22.20 10.59
N GLY A 231 5.66 -21.95 9.33
CA GLY A 231 4.77 -22.85 8.56
C GLY A 231 3.28 -22.74 8.94
N ASN A 232 2.89 -21.79 9.79
CA ASN A 232 1.49 -21.56 10.11
C ASN A 232 0.89 -20.60 9.07
N ILE A 233 0.42 -21.16 7.97
CA ILE A 233 -0.18 -20.43 6.85
C ILE A 233 -1.69 -20.44 7.02
N VAL A 234 -2.30 -19.26 6.99
CA VAL A 234 -3.75 -19.08 7.05
C VAL A 234 -4.22 -18.42 5.77
N GLN A 235 -4.99 -19.14 4.97
CA GLN A 235 -5.64 -18.64 3.76
C GLN A 235 -7.07 -19.16 3.65
N LEU A 236 -7.93 -18.37 3.03
CA LEU A 236 -9.26 -18.85 2.62
C LEU A 236 -9.09 -19.78 1.42
N ARG A 237 -9.81 -20.91 1.48
CA ARG A 237 -9.82 -21.86 0.35
C ARG A 237 -10.89 -21.42 -0.65
N ASP A 238 -10.54 -21.44 -1.93
CA ASP A 238 -11.51 -21.25 -3.00
C ASP A 238 -12.49 -22.45 -2.98
N PRO A 239 -13.81 -22.20 -2.83
CA PRO A 239 -14.81 -23.24 -2.89
C PRO A 239 -14.84 -24.02 -4.21
N ALA A 240 -14.40 -23.39 -5.31
CA ALA A 240 -14.31 -24.02 -6.63
C ALA A 240 -13.10 -24.95 -6.78
N GLY A 241 -12.22 -25.05 -5.77
CA GLY A 241 -11.03 -25.89 -5.81
C GLY A 241 -10.01 -25.44 -6.87
N THR A 242 -10.13 -24.24 -7.39
CA THR A 242 -9.07 -23.64 -8.18
C THR A 242 -7.95 -23.30 -7.21
N GLU A 243 -7.04 -24.26 -7.01
CA GLU A 243 -5.74 -23.92 -6.44
C GLU A 243 -5.19 -22.79 -7.32
N HIS A 244 -4.81 -21.67 -6.71
CA HIS A 244 -4.00 -20.68 -7.39
C HIS A 244 -2.69 -21.39 -7.74
N GLU A 245 -2.69 -22.10 -8.87
CA GLU A 245 -1.45 -22.60 -9.43
C GLU A 245 -0.55 -21.40 -9.65
N SER A 246 0.45 -21.30 -8.79
CA SER A 246 1.55 -20.38 -9.00
C SER A 246 2.07 -20.64 -10.41
N PRO A 247 2.20 -19.62 -11.30
CA PRO A 247 2.78 -19.83 -12.63
C PRO A 247 4.26 -20.25 -12.58
N HIS A 248 4.80 -20.44 -11.39
CA HIS A 248 6.15 -20.93 -11.14
C HIS A 248 6.05 -22.20 -10.29
N GLY A 249 6.24 -23.34 -10.98
CA GLY A 249 6.17 -24.68 -10.41
C GLY A 249 6.98 -24.83 -9.12
N ALA A 250 6.48 -25.75 -8.30
CA ALA A 250 7.17 -26.24 -7.10
C ALA A 250 8.62 -26.63 -7.42
N LEU A 251 9.55 -26.09 -6.64
CA LEU A 251 10.86 -26.68 -6.36
C LEU A 251 10.98 -26.91 -4.85
#